data_983121dc5cd129da0168257753e867b8
#
_entry.id   983121dc5cd129da0168257753e867b8
#
_cell.length_a   1.000
_cell.length_b   1.000
_cell.length_c   1.000
_cell.angle_alpha   90.00
_cell.angle_beta   90.00
_cell.angle_gamma   90.00
#
_symmetry.space_group_name_H-M   'P 1'
#
loop_
_entity.id
_entity.type
_entity.pdbx_description
1 polymer ?
#
loop_
_entity_poly.entity_id
_entity_poly.type
_entity_poly.pdbx_seq_one_letter_code
_entity_poly.pdbx_strand_id
1 'polypeptide(L)'
;RDCGVWLSLGGFHERGQDWPTTQRIYNCHALLDPTGRLVATYRKTHLCDVELEGRVTMKESSFTNPGTEIVAPVSTPVGKLGLSICYDLRFPEISLALRHAGAEILTYPSAFTFPTGSAHWEVLLRARAIESQCYVVAAAQTGRNHERRTSYGHAMVVDPWGAVVAQCHEGPGLCYAEIDLDYLHRVRREIPVQRHRRRDLYGTAAAAGAAAAA
;
A
#
# COMPACT_ATOMS: atom_id res chain seq x y z
N ARG A 1 -18.67 1.84 13.80
CA ARG A 1 -19.21 2.90 14.71
C ARG A 1 -18.95 2.56 16.16
N ASP A 2 -19.26 1.35 16.57
CA ASP A 2 -19.24 0.94 17.99
C ASP A 2 -17.85 1.03 18.66
N CYS A 3 -16.77 0.91 17.86
CA CYS A 3 -15.40 0.99 18.36
C CYS A 3 -14.78 2.39 18.32
N GLY A 4 -15.36 3.35 17.57
CA GLY A 4 -14.86 4.72 17.46
C GLY A 4 -13.44 4.83 16.90
N VAL A 5 -13.04 3.92 15.99
CA VAL A 5 -11.69 3.87 15.40
C VAL A 5 -11.71 4.21 13.92
N TRP A 6 -10.61 4.74 13.42
CA TRP A 6 -10.34 4.78 11.98
C TRP A 6 -10.04 3.38 11.48
N LEU A 7 -10.53 3.04 10.29
CA LEU A 7 -10.38 1.71 9.73
C LEU A 7 -9.91 1.77 8.28
N SER A 8 -8.73 1.25 8.03
CA SER A 8 -8.17 1.04 6.70
C SER A 8 -8.55 -0.36 6.22
N LEU A 9 -9.63 -0.43 5.42
CA LEU A 9 -10.16 -1.65 4.84
C LEU A 9 -9.53 -1.87 3.48
N GLY A 10 -8.50 -2.71 3.44
CA GLY A 10 -7.81 -3.01 2.21
C GLY A 10 -8.36 -4.22 1.48
N GLY A 11 -8.28 -4.17 0.14
CA GLY A 11 -8.43 -5.34 -0.71
C GLY A 11 -9.84 -5.92 -0.79
N PHE A 12 -10.88 -5.12 -0.89
CA PHE A 12 -12.23 -5.62 -1.20
C PHE A 12 -12.57 -5.44 -2.69
N HIS A 13 -13.57 -6.18 -3.15
CA HIS A 13 -14.00 -6.16 -4.54
C HIS A 13 -15.19 -5.21 -4.72
N GLU A 14 -14.99 -4.15 -5.50
CA GLU A 14 -16.02 -3.21 -5.93
C GLU A 14 -16.49 -3.56 -7.34
N ARG A 15 -17.78 -3.60 -7.60
CA ARG A 15 -18.31 -3.78 -8.96
C ARG A 15 -18.02 -2.54 -9.81
N GLY A 16 -17.41 -2.75 -10.98
CA GLY A 16 -17.21 -1.70 -11.97
C GLY A 16 -18.55 -1.20 -12.57
N GLN A 17 -18.52 -0.02 -13.16
CA GLN A 17 -19.71 0.49 -13.90
C GLN A 17 -20.08 -0.41 -15.08
N ASP A 18 -19.09 -1.09 -15.65
CA ASP A 18 -19.20 -2.06 -16.73
C ASP A 18 -19.56 -3.48 -16.26
N TRP A 19 -19.80 -3.69 -14.95
CA TRP A 19 -20.13 -4.98 -14.37
C TRP A 19 -21.24 -5.76 -15.10
N PRO A 20 -22.35 -5.13 -15.53
CA PRO A 20 -23.41 -5.87 -16.20
C PRO A 20 -22.98 -6.56 -17.50
N THR A 21 -21.95 -6.04 -18.18
CA THR A 21 -21.46 -6.54 -19.48
C THR A 21 -20.18 -7.34 -19.36
N THR A 22 -19.25 -6.93 -18.50
CA THR A 22 -17.91 -7.51 -18.41
C THR A 22 -17.72 -8.42 -17.19
N GLN A 23 -18.55 -8.25 -16.16
CA GLN A 23 -18.39 -8.84 -14.83
C GLN A 23 -17.03 -8.54 -14.17
N ARG A 24 -16.37 -7.44 -14.58
CA ARG A 24 -15.09 -7.01 -14.02
C ARG A 24 -15.33 -6.17 -12.78
N ILE A 25 -14.39 -6.29 -11.85
CA ILE A 25 -14.39 -5.59 -10.56
C ILE A 25 -13.24 -4.59 -10.49
N TYR A 26 -13.24 -3.77 -9.44
CA TYR A 26 -12.04 -3.10 -8.95
C TYR A 26 -11.58 -3.76 -7.65
N ASN A 27 -10.27 -3.85 -7.47
CA ASN A 27 -9.68 -4.15 -6.18
C ASN A 27 -9.49 -2.83 -5.42
N CYS A 28 -10.26 -2.63 -4.36
CA CYS A 28 -10.38 -1.35 -3.66
C CYS A 28 -9.82 -1.38 -2.25
N HIS A 29 -9.27 -0.24 -1.84
CA HIS A 29 -8.86 0.05 -0.48
C HIS A 29 -9.69 1.23 0.04
N ALA A 30 -10.53 0.99 1.02
CA ALA A 30 -11.40 1.99 1.62
C ALA A 30 -10.86 2.46 2.97
N LEU A 31 -10.99 3.75 3.24
CA LEU A 31 -10.70 4.35 4.53
C LEU A 31 -11.99 4.85 5.16
N LEU A 32 -12.30 4.37 6.36
CA LEU A 32 -13.46 4.77 7.15
C LEU A 32 -13.03 5.60 8.36
N ASP A 33 -13.79 6.66 8.66
CA ASP A 33 -13.64 7.42 9.88
C ASP A 33 -14.32 6.74 11.09
N PRO A 34 -14.13 7.23 12.34
CA PRO A 34 -14.73 6.64 13.52
C PRO A 34 -16.25 6.57 13.53
N THR A 35 -16.93 7.36 12.68
CA THR A 35 -18.38 7.31 12.53
C THR A 35 -18.85 6.25 11.54
N GLY A 36 -17.92 5.56 10.88
CA GLY A 36 -18.16 4.57 9.83
C GLY A 36 -18.45 5.20 8.46
N ARG A 37 -18.15 6.47 8.28
CA ARG A 37 -18.27 7.15 6.99
C ARG A 37 -17.06 6.82 6.10
N LEU A 38 -17.31 6.52 4.83
CA LEU A 38 -16.29 6.35 3.82
C LEU A 38 -15.63 7.71 3.51
N VAL A 39 -14.33 7.83 3.76
CA VAL A 39 -13.56 9.09 3.59
C VAL A 39 -12.76 9.07 2.31
N ALA A 40 -12.24 7.92 1.93
CA ALA A 40 -11.47 7.74 0.69
C ALA A 40 -11.58 6.30 0.17
N THR A 41 -11.45 6.16 -1.14
CA THR A 41 -11.38 4.86 -1.83
C THR A 41 -10.29 4.93 -2.88
N TYR A 42 -9.31 4.04 -2.78
CA TYR A 42 -8.30 3.84 -3.80
C TYR A 42 -8.59 2.56 -4.57
N ARG A 43 -8.57 2.61 -5.89
CA ARG A 43 -8.65 1.46 -6.78
C ARG A 43 -7.25 1.08 -7.25
N LYS A 44 -6.87 -0.17 -7.07
CA LYS A 44 -5.54 -0.69 -7.40
C LYS A 44 -5.16 -0.36 -8.83
N THR A 45 -4.02 0.32 -9.02
CA THR A 45 -3.56 0.78 -10.33
C THR A 45 -2.69 -0.25 -11.04
N HIS A 46 -1.86 -1.01 -10.31
CA HIS A 46 -0.99 -2.02 -10.88
C HIS A 46 -1.60 -3.41 -10.70
N LEU A 47 -2.11 -4.00 -11.78
CA LEU A 47 -2.66 -5.35 -11.77
C LEU A 47 -1.56 -6.40 -11.82
N CYS A 48 -1.75 -7.47 -11.07
CA CYS A 48 -0.77 -8.54 -10.93
C CYS A 48 -0.96 -9.58 -12.03
N ASP A 49 -0.36 -9.34 -13.19
CA ASP A 49 -0.26 -10.30 -14.29
C ASP A 49 1.14 -10.91 -14.25
N VAL A 50 1.26 -12.09 -13.65
CA VAL A 50 2.54 -12.79 -13.50
C VAL A 50 2.43 -14.24 -13.89
N GLU A 51 3.45 -14.72 -14.56
CA GLU A 51 3.64 -16.12 -14.90
C GLU A 51 4.99 -16.56 -14.34
N LEU A 52 4.94 -17.43 -13.34
CA LEU A 52 6.13 -18.08 -12.79
C LEU A 52 6.17 -19.50 -13.31
N GLU A 53 7.11 -19.79 -14.17
CA GLU A 53 7.27 -21.07 -14.85
C GLU A 53 7.17 -22.25 -13.86
N GLY A 54 6.23 -23.15 -14.12
CA GLY A 54 5.96 -24.33 -13.31
C GLY A 54 5.38 -24.08 -11.91
N ARG A 55 5.02 -22.82 -11.55
CA ARG A 55 4.58 -22.48 -10.19
C ARG A 55 3.25 -21.76 -10.10
N VAL A 56 3.14 -20.57 -10.66
CA VAL A 56 1.96 -19.72 -10.52
C VAL A 56 1.72 -18.95 -11.80
N THR A 57 0.49 -19.04 -12.33
CA THR A 57 -0.01 -18.09 -13.33
C THR A 57 -1.13 -17.30 -12.70
N MET A 58 -0.98 -15.98 -12.65
CA MET A 58 -2.01 -15.06 -12.21
C MET A 58 -2.21 -14.00 -13.28
N LYS A 59 -3.44 -13.84 -13.72
CA LYS A 59 -3.84 -12.79 -14.67
C LYS A 59 -4.97 -11.97 -14.08
N GLU A 60 -4.62 -11.06 -13.18
CA GLU A 60 -5.60 -10.20 -12.48
C GLU A 60 -6.36 -9.32 -13.47
N SER A 61 -5.72 -8.90 -14.56
CA SER A 61 -6.35 -8.12 -15.62
C SER A 61 -7.50 -8.83 -16.35
N SER A 62 -7.63 -10.14 -16.20
CA SER A 62 -8.73 -10.88 -16.82
C SER A 62 -10.10 -10.64 -16.15
N PHE A 63 -10.11 -10.24 -14.88
CA PHE A 63 -11.34 -10.04 -14.11
C PHE A 63 -11.36 -8.72 -13.31
N THR A 64 -10.27 -7.94 -13.32
CA THR A 64 -10.14 -6.68 -12.58
C THR A 64 -9.86 -5.53 -13.54
N ASN A 65 -10.54 -4.41 -13.33
CA ASN A 65 -10.22 -3.14 -13.99
C ASN A 65 -9.12 -2.41 -13.22
N PRO A 66 -8.13 -1.81 -13.89
CA PRO A 66 -7.14 -0.98 -13.22
C PRO A 66 -7.75 0.33 -12.73
N GLY A 67 -7.30 0.81 -11.58
CA GLY A 67 -7.53 2.18 -11.15
C GLY A 67 -6.78 3.15 -12.07
N THR A 68 -7.28 4.38 -12.16
CA THR A 68 -6.75 5.42 -13.08
C THR A 68 -6.15 6.61 -12.36
N GLU A 69 -6.15 6.61 -11.02
CA GLU A 69 -5.67 7.75 -10.23
C GLU A 69 -4.95 7.30 -8.95
N ILE A 70 -4.05 8.16 -8.48
CA ILE A 70 -3.43 8.07 -7.16
C ILE A 70 -4.21 9.00 -6.24
N VAL A 71 -4.87 8.45 -5.22
CA VAL A 71 -5.66 9.22 -4.27
C VAL A 71 -4.73 10.05 -3.36
N ALA A 72 -5.06 11.32 -3.18
CA ALA A 72 -4.30 12.18 -2.27
C ALA A 72 -4.30 11.62 -0.84
N PRO A 73 -3.19 11.74 -0.10
CA PRO A 73 -3.11 11.25 1.28
C PRO A 73 -4.17 11.87 2.18
N VAL A 74 -4.82 11.04 2.98
CA VAL A 74 -5.90 11.44 3.88
C VAL A 74 -5.37 11.79 5.26
N SER A 75 -5.73 12.94 5.79
CA SER A 75 -5.38 13.34 7.16
C SER A 75 -6.18 12.53 8.16
N THR A 76 -5.47 11.92 9.11
CA THR A 76 -6.01 11.15 10.24
C THR A 76 -5.32 11.57 11.53
N PRO A 77 -5.83 11.19 12.71
CA PRO A 77 -5.16 11.49 13.97
C PRO A 77 -3.74 10.96 14.12
N VAL A 78 -3.38 9.90 13.37
CA VAL A 78 -2.03 9.29 13.43
C VAL A 78 -1.10 9.76 12.32
N GLY A 79 -1.55 10.66 11.44
CA GLY A 79 -0.78 11.19 10.32
C GLY A 79 -1.52 11.07 8.99
N LYS A 80 -0.87 11.51 7.91
CA LYS A 80 -1.42 11.49 6.55
C LYS A 80 -1.20 10.12 5.90
N LEU A 81 -2.29 9.38 5.68
CA LEU A 81 -2.27 8.05 5.07
C LEU A 81 -2.30 8.11 3.56
N GLY A 82 -1.30 7.50 2.91
CA GLY A 82 -1.30 7.17 1.49
C GLY A 82 -1.81 5.75 1.27
N LEU A 83 -2.78 5.60 0.37
CA LEU A 83 -3.43 4.33 0.08
C LEU A 83 -2.81 3.64 -1.14
N SER A 84 -2.51 2.36 -1.02
CA SER A 84 -2.10 1.49 -2.12
C SER A 84 -2.57 0.06 -1.86
N ILE A 85 -2.32 -0.89 -2.77
CA ILE A 85 -2.73 -2.29 -2.61
C ILE A 85 -1.65 -3.22 -3.17
N CYS A 86 -1.14 -4.13 -2.34
CA CYS A 86 -0.43 -5.36 -2.71
C CYS A 86 0.66 -5.16 -3.79
N TYR A 87 0.33 -5.44 -5.06
CA TYR A 87 1.28 -5.38 -6.19
C TYR A 87 1.86 -3.98 -6.42
N ASP A 88 1.15 -2.92 -5.99
CA ASP A 88 1.67 -1.53 -6.01
C ASP A 88 2.99 -1.41 -5.24
N LEU A 89 3.23 -2.27 -4.25
CA LEU A 89 4.48 -2.33 -3.50
C LEU A 89 5.72 -2.51 -4.38
N ARG A 90 5.58 -3.11 -5.56
CA ARG A 90 6.70 -3.34 -6.50
C ARG A 90 7.13 -2.09 -7.26
N PHE A 91 6.31 -1.06 -7.24
CA PHE A 91 6.50 0.18 -8.00
C PHE A 91 6.83 1.33 -7.06
N PRO A 92 8.11 1.73 -6.92
CA PRO A 92 8.50 2.84 -6.03
C PRO A 92 7.84 4.17 -6.41
N GLU A 93 7.44 4.33 -7.66
CA GLU A 93 6.87 5.55 -8.20
C GLU A 93 5.58 5.98 -7.46
N ILE A 94 4.68 5.04 -7.15
CA ILE A 94 3.45 5.35 -6.40
C ILE A 94 3.77 5.80 -4.97
N SER A 95 4.73 5.14 -4.31
CA SER A 95 5.18 5.51 -2.97
C SER A 95 5.78 6.91 -2.94
N LEU A 96 6.60 7.24 -3.94
CA LEU A 96 7.19 8.56 -4.08
C LEU A 96 6.15 9.63 -4.41
N ALA A 97 5.18 9.32 -5.27
CA ALA A 97 4.06 10.22 -5.57
C ALA A 97 3.24 10.53 -4.31
N LEU A 98 2.87 9.51 -3.53
CA LEU A 98 2.18 9.68 -2.26
C LEU A 98 3.02 10.49 -1.26
N ARG A 99 4.32 10.21 -1.17
CA ARG A 99 5.25 10.99 -0.33
C ARG A 99 5.31 12.46 -0.74
N HIS A 100 5.36 12.76 -2.04
CA HIS A 100 5.35 14.14 -2.55
C HIS A 100 4.03 14.85 -2.25
N ALA A 101 2.92 14.12 -2.30
CA ALA A 101 1.60 14.63 -1.91
C ALA A 101 1.43 14.80 -0.38
N GLY A 102 2.48 14.49 0.41
CA GLY A 102 2.53 14.73 1.84
C GLY A 102 2.24 13.52 2.71
N ALA A 103 2.20 12.31 2.19
CA ALA A 103 2.04 11.10 3.00
C ALA A 103 3.12 10.98 4.09
N GLU A 104 2.69 10.52 5.25
CA GLU A 104 3.52 10.20 6.40
C GLU A 104 3.50 8.70 6.69
N ILE A 105 2.40 8.06 6.31
CA ILE A 105 2.18 6.62 6.42
C ILE A 105 1.76 6.09 5.06
N LEU A 106 2.43 5.03 4.57
CA LEU A 106 2.05 4.29 3.37
C LEU A 106 1.41 2.97 3.78
N THR A 107 0.30 2.60 3.15
CA THR A 107 -0.45 1.40 3.51
C THR A 107 -0.49 0.40 2.36
N TYR A 108 -0.20 -0.89 2.64
CA TYR A 108 -0.14 -1.97 1.66
C TYR A 108 -0.91 -3.21 2.13
N PRO A 109 -2.27 -3.18 2.13
CA PRO A 109 -3.02 -4.42 2.33
C PRO A 109 -2.71 -5.40 1.21
N SER A 110 -2.35 -6.64 1.55
CA SER A 110 -1.71 -7.55 0.60
C SER A 110 -2.06 -9.02 0.82
N ALA A 111 -1.85 -9.80 -0.25
CA ALA A 111 -1.86 -11.25 -0.25
C ALA A 111 -0.71 -11.76 -1.13
N PHE A 112 0.51 -11.76 -0.59
CA PHE A 112 1.68 -12.30 -1.29
C PHE A 112 1.66 -13.83 -1.27
N THR A 113 2.09 -14.48 -2.36
CA THR A 113 2.34 -15.92 -2.37
C THR A 113 3.55 -16.26 -1.52
N PHE A 114 3.66 -17.50 -1.05
CA PHE A 114 4.76 -17.90 -0.19
C PHE A 114 6.16 -17.67 -0.83
N PRO A 115 6.41 -18.06 -2.10
CA PRO A 115 7.71 -17.83 -2.72
C PRO A 115 8.11 -16.36 -2.84
N THR A 116 7.17 -15.49 -3.21
CA THR A 116 7.45 -14.06 -3.35
C THR A 116 7.39 -13.33 -2.00
N GLY A 117 6.61 -13.82 -1.06
CA GLY A 117 6.52 -13.29 0.29
C GLY A 117 7.83 -13.46 1.05
N SER A 118 8.34 -14.68 1.10
CA SER A 118 9.59 -15.00 1.80
C SER A 118 10.82 -14.26 1.23
N ALA A 119 10.83 -13.99 -0.08
CA ALA A 119 11.97 -13.34 -0.73
C ALA A 119 11.85 -11.81 -0.81
N HIS A 120 10.63 -11.26 -0.96
CA HIS A 120 10.46 -9.86 -1.35
C HIS A 120 9.69 -9.02 -0.33
N TRP A 121 8.81 -9.60 0.49
CA TRP A 121 7.85 -8.85 1.30
C TRP A 121 8.53 -7.85 2.24
N GLU A 122 9.33 -8.32 3.16
CA GLU A 122 10.04 -7.46 4.11
C GLU A 122 10.98 -6.47 3.41
N VAL A 123 11.78 -6.97 2.46
CA VAL A 123 12.78 -6.15 1.75
C VAL A 123 12.12 -4.97 1.03
N LEU A 124 11.00 -5.21 0.33
CA LEU A 124 10.28 -4.15 -0.38
C LEU A 124 9.62 -3.16 0.59
N LEU A 125 8.98 -3.61 1.67
CA LEU A 125 8.37 -2.72 2.65
C LEU A 125 9.40 -1.81 3.32
N ARG A 126 10.54 -2.37 3.71
CA ARG A 126 11.66 -1.61 4.27
C ARG A 126 12.24 -0.62 3.26
N ALA A 127 12.40 -1.03 2.00
CA ALA A 127 12.84 -0.13 0.93
C ALA A 127 11.87 1.06 0.77
N ARG A 128 10.55 0.81 0.72
CA ARG A 128 9.54 1.88 0.63
C ARG A 128 9.58 2.82 1.82
N ALA A 129 9.77 2.30 3.03
CA ALA A 129 9.91 3.11 4.24
C ALA A 129 11.14 4.02 4.18
N ILE A 130 12.30 3.47 3.81
CA ILE A 130 13.57 4.20 3.75
C ILE A 130 13.56 5.27 2.65
N GLU A 131 13.22 4.91 1.42
CA GLU A 131 13.31 5.83 0.27
C GLU A 131 12.24 6.93 0.29
N SER A 132 11.07 6.64 0.88
CA SER A 132 9.99 7.60 1.05
C SER A 132 10.05 8.34 2.40
N GLN A 133 10.83 7.86 3.35
CA GLN A 133 10.89 8.37 4.73
C GLN A 133 9.48 8.51 5.32
N CYS A 134 8.73 7.40 5.24
CA CYS A 134 7.38 7.23 5.76
C CYS A 134 7.33 5.99 6.66
N TYR A 135 6.40 5.96 7.60
CA TYR A 135 5.97 4.69 8.13
C TYR A 135 5.32 3.84 7.03
N VAL A 136 5.49 2.53 7.11
CA VAL A 136 4.82 1.59 6.23
C VAL A 136 4.00 0.64 7.08
N VAL A 137 2.69 0.56 6.82
CA VAL A 137 1.75 -0.33 7.51
C VAL A 137 1.19 -1.31 6.49
N ALA A 138 1.51 -2.58 6.66
CA ALA A 138 1.22 -3.61 5.67
C ALA A 138 0.47 -4.78 6.30
N ALA A 139 -0.87 -4.74 6.23
CA ALA A 139 -1.72 -5.85 6.59
C ALA A 139 -1.59 -6.96 5.54
N ALA A 140 -1.47 -8.20 5.96
CA ALA A 140 -1.25 -9.32 5.06
C ALA A 140 -2.19 -10.49 5.35
N GLN A 141 -2.82 -11.01 4.29
CA GLN A 141 -3.53 -12.26 4.38
C GLN A 141 -2.55 -13.41 4.63
N THR A 142 -2.97 -14.39 5.42
CA THR A 142 -2.16 -15.55 5.79
C THR A 142 -2.92 -16.85 5.57
N GLY A 143 -2.19 -17.94 5.35
CA GLY A 143 -2.73 -19.29 5.24
C GLY A 143 -3.32 -19.62 3.87
N ARG A 144 -4.04 -20.74 3.82
CA ARG A 144 -4.58 -21.29 2.57
C ARG A 144 -5.87 -20.56 2.18
N ASN A 145 -5.82 -19.78 1.11
CA ASN A 145 -6.99 -19.07 0.57
C ASN A 145 -7.89 -19.99 -0.26
N HIS A 146 -7.29 -20.87 -1.07
CA HIS A 146 -7.95 -21.94 -1.80
C HIS A 146 -6.92 -23.03 -2.16
N GLU A 147 -7.34 -24.09 -2.87
CA GLU A 147 -6.51 -25.28 -3.14
C GLU A 147 -5.14 -24.98 -3.76
N ARG A 148 -5.05 -23.95 -4.60
CA ARG A 148 -3.84 -23.59 -5.34
C ARG A 148 -3.13 -22.35 -4.81
N ARG A 149 -3.61 -21.74 -3.70
CA ARG A 149 -3.06 -20.46 -3.21
C ARG A 149 -2.95 -20.44 -1.70
N THR A 150 -1.73 -20.28 -1.25
CA THR A 150 -1.38 -19.99 0.14
C THR A 150 -0.76 -18.61 0.23
N SER A 151 -1.25 -17.78 1.14
CA SER A 151 -0.72 -16.45 1.43
C SER A 151 0.33 -16.51 2.52
N TYR A 152 1.38 -15.74 2.33
CA TYR A 152 2.59 -15.72 3.16
C TYR A 152 2.33 -15.18 4.58
N GLY A 153 1.41 -14.21 4.73
CA GLY A 153 1.21 -13.55 6.01
C GLY A 153 2.26 -12.49 6.32
N HIS A 154 2.73 -12.47 7.57
CA HIS A 154 3.78 -11.56 8.05
C HIS A 154 3.37 -10.09 7.91
N ALA A 155 2.13 -9.75 8.31
CA ALA A 155 1.72 -8.35 8.43
C ALA A 155 2.74 -7.60 9.29
N MET A 156 3.16 -6.39 8.86
CA MET A 156 4.21 -5.67 9.58
C MET A 156 4.06 -4.15 9.52
N VAL A 157 4.71 -3.50 10.46
CA VAL A 157 4.91 -2.06 10.48
C VAL A 157 6.40 -1.76 10.43
N VAL A 158 6.78 -0.87 9.52
CA VAL A 158 8.18 -0.42 9.35
C VAL A 158 8.23 1.08 9.61
N ASP A 159 9.24 1.53 10.36
CA ASP A 159 9.45 2.95 10.65
C ASP A 159 10.17 3.67 9.49
N PRO A 160 10.27 5.02 9.51
CA PRO A 160 10.94 5.79 8.46
C PRO A 160 12.44 5.53 8.30
N TRP A 161 13.07 4.88 9.27
CA TRP A 161 14.48 4.47 9.21
C TRP A 161 14.67 3.10 8.55
N GLY A 162 13.57 2.35 8.39
CA GLY A 162 13.56 1.01 7.83
C GLY A 162 13.62 -0.11 8.86
N ALA A 163 13.46 0.21 10.15
CA ALA A 163 13.35 -0.82 11.18
C ALA A 163 11.93 -1.43 11.19
N VAL A 164 11.84 -2.75 11.30
CA VAL A 164 10.58 -3.44 11.56
C VAL A 164 10.22 -3.24 13.03
N VAL A 165 9.18 -2.44 13.30
CA VAL A 165 8.77 -2.09 14.67
C VAL A 165 7.64 -2.97 15.20
N ALA A 166 6.90 -3.64 14.31
CA ALA A 166 5.92 -4.66 14.68
C ALA A 166 5.76 -5.66 13.53
N GLN A 167 5.56 -6.93 13.85
CA GLN A 167 5.35 -7.98 12.87
C GLN A 167 4.46 -9.09 13.45
N CYS A 168 3.52 -9.59 12.62
CA CYS A 168 2.83 -10.84 12.88
C CYS A 168 3.64 -12.03 12.36
N HIS A 169 3.37 -13.19 12.92
CA HIS A 169 3.88 -14.47 12.42
C HIS A 169 2.91 -15.08 11.38
N GLU A 170 3.12 -16.33 11.03
CA GLU A 170 2.18 -17.14 10.27
C GLU A 170 0.90 -17.36 11.11
N GLY A 171 -0.25 -17.40 10.41
CA GLY A 171 -1.55 -17.54 11.05
C GLY A 171 -2.23 -16.21 11.39
N PRO A 172 -3.52 -16.25 11.77
CA PRO A 172 -4.26 -15.06 12.18
C PRO A 172 -3.66 -14.43 13.42
N GLY A 173 -3.52 -13.11 13.42
CA GLY A 173 -2.93 -12.36 14.54
C GLY A 173 -3.07 -10.87 14.39
N LEU A 174 -2.73 -10.16 15.45
CA LEU A 174 -2.65 -8.71 15.52
C LEU A 174 -1.25 -8.31 15.98
N CYS A 175 -0.73 -7.23 15.42
CA CYS A 175 0.43 -6.54 15.93
C CYS A 175 0.12 -5.05 16.08
N TYR A 176 0.82 -4.40 16.99
CA TYR A 176 0.60 -3.00 17.35
C TYR A 176 1.90 -2.24 17.20
N ALA A 177 1.80 -1.01 16.71
CA ALA A 177 2.93 -0.08 16.63
C ALA A 177 2.47 1.33 16.98
N GLU A 178 3.34 2.08 17.59
CA GLU A 178 3.19 3.51 17.78
C GLU A 178 3.73 4.25 16.56
N ILE A 179 3.01 5.28 16.12
CA ILE A 179 3.43 6.18 15.04
C ILE A 179 3.93 7.48 15.68
N ASP A 180 5.24 7.68 15.66
CA ASP A 180 5.89 8.89 16.15
C ASP A 180 6.21 9.84 14.98
N LEU A 181 5.36 10.86 14.81
CA LEU A 181 5.54 11.84 13.74
C LEU A 181 6.74 12.78 13.99
N ASP A 182 7.10 13.04 15.23
CA ASP A 182 8.29 13.85 15.55
C ASP A 182 9.57 13.11 15.14
N TYR A 183 9.61 11.81 15.38
CA TYR A 183 10.68 10.94 14.87
C TYR A 183 10.73 10.94 13.34
N LEU A 184 9.59 10.76 12.66
CA LEU A 184 9.51 10.83 11.20
C LEU A 184 10.05 12.16 10.67
N HIS A 185 9.64 13.28 11.27
CA HIS A 185 10.11 14.60 10.84
C HIS A 185 11.60 14.81 11.15
N ARG A 186 12.12 14.25 12.24
CA ARG A 186 13.55 14.25 12.54
C ARG A 186 14.34 13.51 11.48
N VAL A 187 13.95 12.27 11.11
CA VAL A 187 14.59 11.50 10.03
C VAL A 187 14.62 12.30 8.72
N ARG A 188 13.52 12.96 8.37
CA ARG A 188 13.44 13.79 7.16
C ARG A 188 14.34 15.03 7.18
N ARG A 189 14.63 15.57 8.36
CA ARG A 189 15.58 16.70 8.51
C ARG A 189 17.02 16.24 8.48
N GLU A 190 17.34 15.14 9.17
CA GLU A 190 18.70 14.61 9.30
C GLU A 190 19.24 14.05 7.97
N ILE A 191 18.38 13.35 7.20
CA ILE A 191 18.74 12.83 5.87
C ILE A 191 17.73 13.36 4.84
N PRO A 192 17.90 14.60 4.32
CA PRO A 192 16.89 15.26 3.50
C PRO A 192 16.90 14.77 2.05
N VAL A 193 16.70 13.47 1.82
CA VAL A 193 16.80 12.82 0.49
C VAL A 193 15.88 13.46 -0.55
N GLN A 194 14.70 13.96 -0.14
CA GLN A 194 13.78 14.58 -1.08
C GLN A 194 14.31 15.90 -1.65
N ARG A 195 15.14 16.66 -0.88
CA ARG A 195 15.82 17.86 -1.35
C ARG A 195 17.05 17.54 -2.19
N HIS A 196 17.67 16.38 -1.96
CA HIS A 196 18.88 15.94 -2.68
C HIS A 196 18.56 15.26 -4.01
N ARG A 197 17.27 15.01 -4.33
CA ARG A 197 16.89 14.38 -5.60
C ARG A 197 17.26 15.26 -6.79
N ARG A 198 17.95 14.67 -7.76
CA ARG A 198 18.38 15.30 -9.00
C ARG A 198 17.29 15.18 -10.06
N ARG A 199 16.17 15.90 -9.83
CA ARG A 199 15.03 15.92 -10.77
C ARG A 199 15.39 16.45 -12.15
N ASP A 200 16.43 17.24 -12.22
CA ASP A 200 17.05 17.73 -13.46
C ASP A 200 17.65 16.62 -14.32
N LEU A 201 18.09 15.51 -13.70
CA LEU A 201 18.74 14.40 -14.41
C LEU A 201 17.77 13.27 -14.77
N TYR A 202 16.88 12.88 -13.87
CA TYR A 202 15.98 11.71 -14.07
C TYR A 202 14.50 12.08 -14.09
N GLY A 203 14.16 13.38 -14.19
CA GLY A 203 12.78 13.86 -14.23
C GLY A 203 12.06 13.70 -12.90
N THR A 204 10.77 13.97 -12.92
CA THR A 204 9.93 13.76 -11.75
C THR A 204 9.08 12.50 -11.94
N ALA A 205 9.37 11.45 -11.20
CA ALA A 205 8.41 10.35 -11.02
C ALA A 205 7.05 10.84 -10.44
N ALA A 206 6.98 12.13 -10.10
CA ALA A 206 5.86 12.79 -9.45
C ALA A 206 5.06 13.72 -10.39
N ALA A 207 5.42 13.90 -11.65
CA ALA A 207 4.67 14.78 -12.55
C ALA A 207 3.25 14.27 -12.88
N ALA A 208 2.96 13.01 -12.61
CA ALA A 208 1.62 12.45 -12.82
C ALA A 208 0.56 12.92 -11.79
N GLY A 209 0.99 13.40 -10.62
CA GLY A 209 0.05 13.86 -9.58
C GLY A 209 -0.30 15.34 -9.60
N ALA A 210 0.47 16.17 -10.34
CA ALA A 210 0.25 17.62 -10.36
C ALA A 210 -0.76 18.08 -11.44
N ALA A 211 -1.10 17.22 -12.38
CA ALA A 211 -2.09 17.53 -13.43
C ALA A 211 -3.55 17.37 -13.01
N ALA A 212 -3.81 16.82 -11.81
CA ALA A 212 -5.17 16.63 -11.29
C ALA A 212 -5.63 17.74 -10.32
N ALA A 213 -4.84 18.80 -10.15
CA ALA A 213 -5.15 19.92 -9.25
C ALA A 213 -5.16 21.28 -9.98
N ALA A 214 -5.48 21.29 -11.27
CA ALA A 214 -5.71 22.53 -12.04
C ALA A 214 -7.13 22.54 -12.65
#